data_975c22f85d2fda5c050608f3d2a4ee3c
#
_entry.id   975c22f85d2fda5c050608f3d2a4ee3c
#
_cell.length_a   1.000
_cell.length_b   1.000
_cell.length_c   1.000
_cell.angle_alpha   90.00
_cell.angle_beta   90.00
_cell.angle_gamma   90.00
#
_symmetry.space_group_name_H-M   'P 1'
#
loop_
_entity.id
_entity.type
_entity.pdbx_description
1 polymer ?
#
loop_
_entity_poly.entity_id
_entity_poly.type
_entity_poly.pdbx_seq_one_letter_code
_entity_poly.pdbx_strand_id
1 'polypeptide(L)'
;LIDYLRSYDASQILKVEVITTPPSKYDAAGNAGIINIRLKSRPKDYVGGTASASYSAGEKDNYGYGGVSLNLSKGRVSSFLNGGTTQGNYETREKNYRYFPQNTWNSRADYTNYMNSFYLQGGVDVSLERDWTVGMQAIYNHSAPKPGNALSWTEVYDASTAVLDSLLYSNSDKDTGSDRLNLN
;
A
#
# COMPACT_ATOMS: atom_id res chain seq x y z
N LEU A 1 1.15 2.41 3.06
CA LEU A 1 2.55 2.29 3.50
C LEU A 1 3.50 1.97 2.33
N ILE A 2 3.17 1.00 1.49
CA ILE A 2 4.02 0.59 0.36
C ILE A 2 4.19 1.74 -0.64
N ASP A 3 3.13 2.46 -0.97
CA ASP A 3 3.19 3.59 -1.91
C ASP A 3 4.01 4.76 -1.34
N TYR A 4 3.93 4.97 -0.03
CA TYR A 4 4.79 5.91 0.68
C TYR A 4 6.28 5.54 0.57
N LEU A 5 6.62 4.27 0.78
CA LEU A 5 8.01 3.80 0.65
C LEU A 5 8.52 3.88 -0.79
N ARG A 6 7.67 3.67 -1.79
CA ARG A 6 8.02 3.82 -3.21
C ARG A 6 8.34 5.25 -3.62
N SER A 7 7.82 6.25 -2.89
CA SER A 7 8.12 7.66 -3.16
C SER A 7 9.52 8.11 -2.71
N TYR A 8 10.21 7.31 -1.88
CA TYR A 8 11.57 7.63 -1.45
C TYR A 8 12.60 7.15 -2.46
N ASP A 9 13.50 8.06 -2.81
CA ASP A 9 14.73 7.68 -3.52
C ASP A 9 15.66 6.92 -2.58
N ALA A 10 15.99 5.68 -2.95
CA ALA A 10 16.89 4.84 -2.17
C ALA A 10 18.26 5.49 -1.92
N SER A 11 18.71 6.38 -2.82
CA SER A 11 19.96 7.12 -2.67
C SER A 11 19.97 8.09 -1.47
N GLN A 12 18.78 8.49 -0.98
CA GLN A 12 18.63 9.38 0.18
C GLN A 12 18.63 8.62 1.51
N ILE A 13 18.50 7.31 1.49
CA ILE A 13 18.48 6.48 2.69
C ILE A 13 19.91 6.31 3.21
N LEU A 14 20.16 6.68 4.47
CA LEU A 14 21.39 6.44 5.16
C LEU A 14 21.45 5.01 5.72
N LYS A 15 20.37 4.60 6.41
CA LYS A 15 20.22 3.25 6.95
C LYS A 15 18.76 2.92 7.26
N VAL A 16 18.48 1.63 7.30
CA VAL A 16 17.21 1.08 7.75
C VAL A 16 17.49 0.27 9.02
N GLU A 17 16.78 0.58 10.10
CA GLU A 17 16.88 -0.09 11.39
C GLU A 17 15.58 -0.86 11.65
N VAL A 18 15.69 -2.14 11.95
CA VAL A 18 14.55 -2.97 12.36
C VAL A 18 14.60 -3.11 13.88
N ILE A 19 13.63 -2.55 14.57
CA ILE A 19 13.52 -2.58 16.04
C ILE A 19 12.44 -3.60 16.39
N THR A 20 12.86 -4.79 16.82
CA THR A 20 11.95 -5.88 17.16
C THR A 20 11.28 -5.71 18.53
N THR A 21 11.90 -4.96 19.43
CA THR A 21 11.39 -4.60 20.77
C THR A 21 11.36 -3.08 20.92
N PRO A 22 10.26 -2.43 20.47
CA PRO A 22 10.17 -0.98 20.53
C PRO A 22 10.19 -0.47 21.98
N PRO A 23 10.97 0.60 22.29
CA PRO A 23 10.85 1.27 23.56
C PRO A 23 9.45 1.86 23.77
N SER A 24 9.03 2.03 25.03
CA SER A 24 7.70 2.53 25.42
C SER A 24 7.33 3.92 24.89
N LYS A 25 8.30 4.68 24.40
CA LYS A 25 8.07 5.99 23.74
C LYS A 25 7.37 5.89 22.39
N TYR A 26 7.35 4.72 21.78
CA TYR A 26 6.61 4.46 20.54
C TYR A 26 5.29 3.79 20.93
N ASP A 27 4.18 4.35 20.45
CA ASP A 27 2.87 3.75 20.65
C ASP A 27 2.82 2.43 19.87
N ALA A 28 3.04 1.35 20.61
CA ALA A 28 3.06 -0.01 20.06
C ALA A 28 1.64 -0.58 20.05
N ALA A 29 0.80 -0.11 19.15
CA ALA A 29 -0.46 -0.77 18.83
C ALA A 29 -0.16 -2.08 18.06
N GLY A 30 0.30 -3.11 18.77
CA GLY A 30 0.57 -4.44 18.25
C GLY A 30 1.99 -4.95 18.49
N ASN A 31 2.17 -6.28 18.42
CA ASN A 31 3.46 -6.97 18.54
C ASN A 31 4.35 -6.87 17.27
N ALA A 32 4.03 -5.96 16.36
CA ALA A 32 4.83 -5.70 15.17
C ALA A 32 5.99 -4.76 15.53
N GLY A 33 7.20 -5.13 15.17
CA GLY A 33 8.37 -4.28 15.34
C GLY A 33 8.26 -2.96 14.57
N ILE A 34 9.23 -2.07 14.76
CA ILE A 34 9.33 -0.78 14.07
C ILE A 34 10.42 -0.85 13.02
N ILE A 35 10.14 -0.34 11.83
CA ILE A 35 11.14 -0.07 10.80
C ILE A 35 11.45 1.42 10.85
N ASN A 36 12.65 1.77 11.30
CA ASN A 36 13.13 3.14 11.34
C ASN A 36 14.04 3.41 10.14
N ILE A 37 13.62 4.30 9.26
CA ILE A 37 14.37 4.69 8.08
C ILE A 37 15.07 6.02 8.37
N ARG A 38 16.40 5.99 8.48
CA ARG A 38 17.21 7.20 8.62
C ARG A 38 17.67 7.71 7.27
N LEU A 39 17.34 8.95 6.99
CA LEU A 39 17.76 9.61 5.76
C LEU A 39 19.14 10.26 5.96
N LYS A 40 19.87 10.43 4.85
CA LYS A 40 21.12 11.18 4.84
C LYS A 40 20.86 12.63 5.27
N SER A 41 21.78 13.21 6.02
CA SER A 41 21.74 14.62 6.35
C SER A 41 21.79 15.46 5.07
N ARG A 42 20.88 16.42 4.96
CA ARG A 42 20.82 17.33 3.80
C ARG A 42 21.64 18.59 4.07
N PRO A 43 22.16 19.23 3.02
CA PRO A 43 22.72 20.58 3.14
C PRO A 43 21.70 21.54 3.77
N LYS A 44 22.18 22.57 4.49
CA LYS A 44 21.30 23.56 5.14
C LYS A 44 20.36 24.28 4.15
N ASP A 45 20.84 24.51 2.94
CA ASP A 45 20.04 25.08 1.85
C ASP A 45 19.96 24.04 0.72
N TYR A 46 18.79 23.45 0.59
CA TYR A 46 18.54 22.37 -0.35
C TYR A 46 17.14 22.50 -0.96
N VAL A 47 17.09 22.40 -2.27
CA VAL A 47 15.85 22.22 -3.02
C VAL A 47 16.04 21.01 -3.92
N GLY A 48 15.17 20.07 -3.85
CA GLY A 48 15.24 18.89 -4.69
C GLY A 48 13.96 18.09 -4.68
N GLY A 49 13.82 17.24 -5.65
CA GLY A 49 12.65 16.38 -5.77
C GLY A 49 12.89 15.27 -6.76
N THR A 50 11.96 14.35 -6.76
CA THR A 50 11.90 13.22 -7.68
C THR A 50 10.51 13.13 -8.28
N ALA A 51 10.42 12.70 -9.52
CA ALA A 51 9.19 12.27 -10.15
C ALA A 51 9.36 10.82 -10.60
N SER A 52 8.34 10.02 -10.39
CA SER A 52 8.33 8.62 -10.78
C SER A 52 7.04 8.29 -11.51
N ALA A 53 7.15 7.44 -12.50
CA ALA A 53 6.02 6.86 -13.18
C ALA A 53 6.32 5.40 -13.49
N SER A 54 5.33 4.56 -13.37
CA SER A 54 5.41 3.17 -13.77
C SER A 54 4.11 2.71 -14.38
N TYR A 55 4.19 1.80 -15.31
CA TYR A 55 3.03 1.18 -15.92
C TYR A 55 3.26 -0.31 -16.04
N SER A 56 2.28 -1.08 -15.63
CA SER A 56 2.25 -2.53 -15.80
C SER A 56 1.16 -2.87 -16.80
N ALA A 57 1.54 -3.57 -17.85
CA ALA A 57 0.63 -4.07 -18.87
C ALA A 57 0.78 -5.58 -18.95
N GLY A 58 -0.33 -6.29 -18.80
CA GLY A 58 -0.45 -7.71 -18.97
C GLY A 58 -1.70 -8.05 -19.78
N GLU A 59 -1.98 -9.31 -19.99
CA GLU A 59 -3.18 -9.74 -20.70
C GLU A 59 -4.46 -9.22 -19.99
N LYS A 60 -4.41 -9.15 -18.65
CA LYS A 60 -5.54 -8.79 -17.78
C LYS A 60 -5.19 -7.72 -16.73
N ASP A 61 -3.93 -7.36 -16.62
CA ASP A 61 -3.42 -6.42 -15.64
C ASP A 61 -2.97 -5.15 -16.36
N ASN A 62 -3.68 -4.06 -16.12
CA ASN A 62 -3.37 -2.75 -16.68
C ASN A 62 -3.46 -1.71 -15.58
N TYR A 63 -2.34 -1.35 -14.98
CA TYR A 63 -2.31 -0.30 -13.98
C TYR A 63 -1.07 0.58 -14.07
N GLY A 64 -1.25 1.83 -13.71
CA GLY A 64 -0.19 2.81 -13.68
C GLY A 64 -0.08 3.49 -12.33
N TYR A 65 1.14 3.87 -12.01
CA TYR A 65 1.48 4.70 -10.86
C TYR A 65 2.19 5.97 -11.36
N GLY A 66 1.85 7.11 -10.78
CA GLY A 66 2.59 8.36 -10.93
C GLY A 66 2.78 9.03 -9.58
N GLY A 67 3.98 9.54 -9.32
CA GLY A 67 4.27 10.20 -8.06
C GLY A 67 5.34 11.26 -8.15
N VAL A 68 5.27 12.22 -7.23
CA VAL A 68 6.23 13.30 -7.07
C VAL A 68 6.63 13.43 -5.60
N SER A 69 7.88 13.78 -5.38
CA SER A 69 8.42 14.11 -4.07
C SER A 69 9.23 15.39 -4.19
N LEU A 70 8.89 16.39 -3.38
CA LEU A 70 9.59 17.66 -3.31
C LEU A 70 10.11 17.85 -1.88
N ASN A 71 11.32 18.37 -1.79
CA ASN A 71 11.98 18.64 -0.52
C ASN A 71 12.65 20.00 -0.58
N LEU A 72 12.41 20.80 0.43
CA LEU A 72 13.00 22.12 0.58
C LEU A 72 13.62 22.21 1.99
N SER A 73 14.84 22.68 2.06
CA SER A 73 15.48 23.07 3.32
C SER A 73 16.14 24.41 3.13
N LYS A 74 15.83 25.38 3.97
CA LYS A 74 16.44 26.72 3.96
C LYS A 74 16.64 27.23 5.38
N GLY A 75 17.89 27.38 5.75
CA GLY A 75 18.23 27.82 7.10
C GLY A 75 17.72 26.88 8.18
N ARG A 76 16.72 27.34 8.95
CA ARG A 76 16.09 26.60 10.05
C ARG A 76 14.81 25.87 9.66
N VAL A 77 14.33 26.06 8.44
CA VAL A 77 13.06 25.48 7.97
C VAL A 77 13.33 24.36 6.99
N SER A 78 12.71 23.23 7.24
CA SER A 78 12.66 22.10 6.29
C SER A 78 11.20 21.78 5.99
N SER A 79 10.89 21.51 4.73
CA SER A 79 9.56 21.10 4.31
C SER A 79 9.64 20.03 3.24
N PHE A 80 8.60 19.25 3.16
CA PHE A 80 8.46 18.25 2.12
C PHE A 80 7.01 18.18 1.63
N LEU A 81 6.86 17.73 0.40
CA LEU A 81 5.57 17.41 -0.21
C LEU A 81 5.74 16.16 -1.07
N ASN A 82 4.96 15.14 -0.76
CA ASN A 82 4.90 13.89 -1.49
C ASN A 82 3.47 13.67 -1.98
N GLY A 83 3.31 13.23 -3.20
CA GLY A 83 1.99 12.90 -3.73
C GLY A 83 2.09 11.87 -4.82
N GLY A 84 1.03 11.09 -4.97
CA GLY A 84 0.97 10.10 -6.03
C GLY A 84 -0.41 9.53 -6.23
N THR A 85 -0.57 8.88 -7.37
CA THR A 85 -1.82 8.24 -7.78
C THR A 85 -1.53 6.87 -8.37
N THR A 86 -2.44 5.94 -8.11
CA THR A 86 -2.43 4.63 -8.75
C THR A 86 -3.79 4.41 -9.39
N GLN A 87 -3.80 4.06 -10.68
CA GLN A 87 -5.03 3.82 -11.43
C GLN A 87 -4.89 2.57 -12.30
N GLY A 88 -5.99 1.85 -12.47
CA GLY A 88 -6.06 0.70 -13.34
C GLY A 88 -6.81 -0.49 -12.75
N ASN A 89 -6.46 -1.66 -13.20
CA ASN A 89 -7.03 -2.92 -12.73
C ASN A 89 -6.02 -4.06 -12.78
N TYR A 90 -6.25 -5.06 -11.96
CA TYR A 90 -5.56 -6.35 -12.03
C TYR A 90 -6.52 -7.49 -11.71
N GLU A 91 -6.24 -8.66 -12.29
CA GLU A 91 -6.99 -9.86 -11.99
C GLU A 91 -6.22 -10.77 -11.04
N THR A 92 -6.94 -11.33 -10.09
CA THR A 92 -6.43 -12.37 -9.19
C THR A 92 -7.22 -13.63 -9.40
N ARG A 93 -6.53 -14.75 -9.56
CA ARG A 93 -7.13 -16.07 -9.64
C ARG A 93 -6.72 -16.89 -8.43
N GLU A 94 -7.70 -17.36 -7.70
CA GLU A 94 -7.50 -18.25 -6.56
C GLU A 94 -8.03 -19.64 -6.91
N LYS A 95 -7.28 -20.66 -6.48
CA LYS A 95 -7.71 -22.06 -6.54
C LYS A 95 -7.55 -22.67 -5.16
N ASN A 96 -8.61 -23.24 -4.65
CA ASN A 96 -8.64 -23.87 -3.34
C ASN A 96 -9.13 -25.32 -3.49
N TYR A 97 -8.39 -26.25 -2.89
CA TYR A 97 -8.74 -27.66 -2.83
C TYR A 97 -9.01 -28.03 -1.38
N ARG A 98 -10.18 -28.60 -1.11
CA ARG A 98 -10.56 -29.05 0.23
C ARG A 98 -11.01 -30.51 0.15
N TYR A 99 -10.43 -31.32 1.02
CA TYR A 99 -10.70 -32.74 1.09
C TYR A 99 -11.49 -33.05 2.36
N PHE A 100 -12.67 -33.65 2.19
CA PHE A 100 -13.52 -34.11 3.25
C PHE A 100 -13.65 -35.63 3.15
N PRO A 101 -14.08 -36.36 4.22
CA PRO A 101 -14.21 -37.80 4.17
C PRO A 101 -15.11 -38.34 3.07
N GLN A 102 -16.17 -37.57 2.71
CA GLN A 102 -17.18 -37.99 1.73
C GLN A 102 -17.09 -37.27 0.39
N ASN A 103 -16.41 -36.11 0.32
CA ASN A 103 -16.32 -35.33 -0.90
C ASN A 103 -15.05 -34.50 -0.98
N THR A 104 -14.70 -34.11 -2.21
CA THR A 104 -13.61 -33.21 -2.51
C THR A 104 -14.17 -31.96 -3.21
N TRP A 105 -13.75 -30.79 -2.73
CA TRP A 105 -14.19 -29.51 -3.26
C TRP A 105 -13.03 -28.84 -3.99
N ASN A 106 -13.22 -28.56 -5.28
CA ASN A 106 -12.30 -27.81 -6.11
C ASN A 106 -12.94 -26.45 -6.38
N SER A 107 -12.50 -25.44 -5.63
CA SER A 107 -13.01 -24.08 -5.78
C SER A 107 -12.04 -23.23 -6.60
N ARG A 108 -12.60 -22.43 -7.49
CA ARG A 108 -11.87 -21.41 -8.23
C ARG A 108 -12.63 -20.09 -8.12
N ALA A 109 -11.89 -19.01 -7.92
CA ALA A 109 -12.43 -17.67 -7.93
C ALA A 109 -11.53 -16.76 -8.77
N ASP A 110 -12.15 -16.03 -9.70
CA ASP A 110 -11.50 -15.00 -10.51
C ASP A 110 -12.02 -13.64 -10.04
N TYR A 111 -11.10 -12.77 -9.60
CA TYR A 111 -11.38 -11.44 -9.07
C TYR A 111 -10.82 -10.38 -10.01
N THR A 112 -11.66 -9.43 -10.41
CA THR A 112 -11.19 -8.18 -11.03
C THR A 112 -11.13 -7.10 -9.97
N ASN A 113 -9.95 -6.61 -9.69
CA ASN A 113 -9.72 -5.55 -8.71
C ASN A 113 -9.39 -4.26 -9.45
N TYR A 114 -10.13 -3.20 -9.17
CA TYR A 114 -9.85 -1.87 -9.69
C TYR A 114 -9.06 -1.07 -8.67
N MET A 115 -8.16 -0.23 -9.17
CA MET A 115 -7.39 0.72 -8.38
C MET A 115 -7.72 2.12 -8.84
N ASN A 116 -8.07 2.98 -7.92
CA ASN A 116 -8.17 4.41 -8.11
C ASN A 116 -7.86 5.05 -6.76
N SER A 117 -6.61 5.33 -6.54
CA SER A 117 -6.14 5.89 -5.28
C SER A 117 -5.26 7.10 -5.52
N PHE A 118 -5.32 8.03 -4.59
CA PHE A 118 -4.48 9.21 -4.53
C PHE A 118 -4.01 9.39 -3.09
N TYR A 119 -2.76 9.77 -2.92
CA TYR A 119 -2.25 10.20 -1.63
C TYR A 119 -1.53 11.55 -1.75
N LEU A 120 -1.59 12.32 -0.69
CA LEU A 120 -0.85 13.56 -0.52
C LEU A 120 -0.32 13.63 0.91
N GLN A 121 0.95 13.91 1.06
CA GLN A 121 1.60 14.10 2.35
C GLN A 121 2.46 15.34 2.28
N GLY A 122 2.34 16.20 3.27
CA GLY A 122 3.19 17.37 3.40
C GLY A 122 3.53 17.65 4.85
N GLY A 123 4.69 18.25 5.05
CA GLY A 123 5.14 18.62 6.39
C GLY A 123 6.14 19.76 6.37
N VAL A 124 6.23 20.41 7.51
CA VAL A 124 7.19 21.47 7.78
C VAL A 124 7.78 21.29 9.19
N ASP A 125 9.10 21.41 9.26
CA ASP A 125 9.87 21.38 10.48
C ASP A 125 10.64 22.68 10.64
N VAL A 126 10.66 23.22 11.84
CA VAL A 126 11.41 24.42 12.19
C VAL A 126 12.38 24.09 13.32
N SER A 127 13.66 24.19 13.05
CA SER A 127 14.71 24.02 14.05
C SER A 127 14.84 25.31 14.88
N LEU A 128 14.56 25.18 16.17
CA LEU A 128 14.71 26.25 17.15
C LEU A 128 16.13 26.24 17.73
N GLU A 129 16.41 27.17 18.64
CA GLU A 129 17.66 27.16 19.41
C GLU A 129 17.71 25.97 20.37
N ARG A 130 18.92 25.52 20.76
CA ARG A 130 19.14 24.44 21.73
C ARG A 130 18.64 23.06 21.25
N ASP A 131 18.83 22.70 19.99
CA ASP A 131 18.50 21.38 19.42
C ASP A 131 17.01 20.98 19.47
N TRP A 132 16.12 21.95 19.63
CA TRP A 132 14.70 21.72 19.52
C TRP A 132 14.23 21.86 18.07
N THR A 133 13.38 20.95 17.66
CA THR A 133 12.66 21.03 16.38
C THR A 133 11.17 20.90 16.64
N VAL A 134 10.41 21.81 16.06
CA VAL A 134 8.94 21.78 16.10
C VAL A 134 8.46 21.61 14.66
N GLY A 135 7.56 20.68 14.44
CA GLY A 135 7.05 20.40 13.11
C GLY A 135 5.59 20.01 13.13
N MET A 136 5.01 20.03 11.94
CA MET A 136 3.66 19.52 11.67
C MET A 136 3.65 18.75 10.36
N GLN A 137 2.79 17.75 10.29
CA GLN A 137 2.62 16.90 9.11
C GLN A 137 1.14 16.60 8.91
N ALA A 138 0.74 16.57 7.63
CA ALA A 138 -0.58 16.11 7.22
C ALA A 138 -0.43 15.00 6.17
N ILE A 139 -1.26 13.99 6.26
CA ILE A 139 -1.36 12.87 5.30
C ILE A 139 -2.82 12.71 4.92
N TYR A 140 -3.10 12.81 3.64
CA TYR A 140 -4.41 12.53 3.06
C TYR A 140 -4.31 11.34 2.10
N ASN A 141 -5.20 10.39 2.27
CA ASN A 141 -5.35 9.26 1.37
C ASN A 141 -6.81 9.17 0.92
N HIS A 142 -7.00 9.03 -0.36
CA HIS A 142 -8.29 8.82 -0.99
C HIS A 142 -8.23 7.55 -1.82
N SER A 143 -9.24 6.70 -1.70
CA SER A 143 -9.38 5.49 -2.50
C SER A 143 -10.85 5.33 -2.89
N ALA A 144 -11.12 5.40 -4.17
CA ALA A 144 -12.45 5.25 -4.74
C ALA A 144 -12.39 4.35 -5.99
N PRO A 145 -11.98 3.09 -5.86
CA PRO A 145 -11.99 2.15 -6.97
C PRO A 145 -13.44 1.89 -7.41
N LYS A 146 -13.62 1.52 -8.67
CA LYS A 146 -14.88 0.93 -9.11
C LYS A 146 -15.13 -0.37 -8.35
N PRO A 147 -16.39 -0.77 -8.14
CA PRO A 147 -16.70 -2.08 -7.59
C PRO A 147 -15.98 -3.19 -8.36
N GLY A 148 -15.28 -4.04 -7.65
CA GLY A 148 -14.63 -5.21 -8.23
C GLY A 148 -15.65 -6.33 -8.39
N ASN A 149 -15.44 -7.19 -9.38
CA ASN A 149 -16.27 -8.36 -9.61
C ASN A 149 -15.53 -9.63 -9.19
N ALA A 150 -16.22 -10.52 -8.49
CA ALA A 150 -15.71 -11.83 -8.11
C ALA A 150 -16.63 -12.91 -8.69
N LEU A 151 -16.09 -13.70 -9.60
CA LEU A 151 -16.73 -14.90 -10.14
C LEU A 151 -16.11 -16.12 -9.49
N SER A 152 -16.94 -16.93 -8.81
CA SER A 152 -16.46 -18.16 -8.21
C SER A 152 -17.33 -19.35 -8.58
N TRP A 153 -16.70 -20.48 -8.70
CA TRP A 153 -17.37 -21.77 -8.86
C TRP A 153 -16.62 -22.84 -8.06
N THR A 154 -17.41 -23.77 -7.56
CA THR A 154 -16.90 -24.89 -6.79
C THR A 154 -17.49 -26.18 -7.36
N GLU A 155 -16.63 -27.07 -7.78
CA GLU A 155 -16.93 -28.42 -8.17
C GLU A 155 -16.84 -29.31 -6.95
N VAL A 156 -17.90 -30.04 -6.65
CA VAL A 156 -17.94 -31.02 -5.57
C VAL A 156 -17.92 -32.42 -6.16
N TYR A 157 -16.94 -33.20 -5.77
CA TYR A 157 -16.76 -34.58 -6.22
C TYR A 157 -16.99 -35.56 -5.07
N ASP A 158 -17.65 -36.66 -5.33
CA ASP A 158 -17.70 -37.78 -4.40
C ASP A 158 -16.29 -38.35 -4.19
N ALA A 159 -15.89 -38.52 -2.91
CA ALA A 159 -14.51 -38.89 -2.57
C ALA A 159 -14.17 -40.34 -2.95
N SER A 160 -15.18 -41.22 -3.08
CA SER A 160 -15.00 -42.65 -3.36
C SER A 160 -15.00 -42.96 -4.85
N THR A 161 -15.80 -42.25 -5.63
CA THR A 161 -16.02 -42.50 -7.06
C THR A 161 -15.34 -41.48 -7.96
N ALA A 162 -14.92 -40.33 -7.40
CA ALA A 162 -14.44 -39.17 -8.12
C ALA A 162 -15.41 -38.63 -9.18
N VAL A 163 -16.72 -38.92 -9.00
CA VAL A 163 -17.78 -38.40 -9.89
C VAL A 163 -18.18 -37.03 -9.39
N LEU A 164 -18.43 -36.09 -10.35
CA LEU A 164 -18.95 -34.76 -10.03
C LEU A 164 -20.38 -34.90 -9.49
N ASP A 165 -20.57 -34.45 -8.25
CA ASP A 165 -21.86 -34.45 -7.57
C ASP A 165 -22.60 -33.14 -7.78
N SER A 166 -21.93 -32.01 -7.57
CA SER A 166 -22.55 -30.69 -7.60
C SER A 166 -21.62 -29.63 -8.14
N LEU A 167 -22.20 -28.60 -8.80
CA LEU A 167 -21.51 -27.39 -9.23
C LEU A 167 -22.18 -26.17 -8.59
N LEU A 168 -21.44 -25.45 -7.78
CA LEU A 168 -21.90 -24.21 -7.15
C LEU A 168 -21.28 -23.01 -7.88
N TYR A 169 -22.10 -22.03 -8.17
CA TYR A 169 -21.67 -20.79 -8.82
C TYR A 169 -22.08 -19.58 -8.00
N SER A 170 -21.19 -18.60 -7.89
CA SER A 170 -21.46 -17.33 -7.23
C SER A 170 -20.84 -16.17 -8.00
N ASN A 171 -21.59 -15.09 -8.09
CA ASN A 171 -21.12 -13.80 -8.59
C ASN A 171 -21.37 -12.76 -7.52
N SER A 172 -20.34 -11.98 -7.19
CA SER A 172 -20.44 -10.92 -6.18
C SER A 172 -19.64 -9.69 -6.58
N ASP A 173 -20.16 -8.54 -6.20
CA ASP A 173 -19.46 -7.25 -6.35
C ASP A 173 -18.85 -6.84 -5.00
N LYS A 174 -17.68 -6.24 -5.06
CA LYS A 174 -16.97 -5.76 -3.88
C LYS A 174 -16.68 -4.27 -4.02
N ASP A 175 -17.24 -3.47 -3.11
CA ASP A 175 -16.94 -2.05 -2.97
C ASP A 175 -15.94 -1.82 -1.82
N THR A 176 -14.89 -1.03 -2.05
CA THR A 176 -13.79 -0.81 -1.10
C THR A 176 -13.30 0.64 -1.05
N GLY A 177 -14.19 1.61 -1.22
CA GLY A 177 -13.84 3.02 -1.10
C GLY A 177 -13.46 3.43 0.33
N SER A 178 -12.50 4.32 0.48
CA SER A 178 -12.12 4.90 1.78
C SER A 178 -11.43 6.26 1.64
N ASP A 179 -11.70 7.12 2.62
CA ASP A 179 -11.00 8.37 2.86
C ASP A 179 -10.32 8.36 4.22
N ARG A 180 -9.10 8.85 4.30
CA ARG A 180 -8.37 8.96 5.57
C ARG A 180 -7.51 10.20 5.61
N LEU A 181 -7.68 11.01 6.66
CA LEU A 181 -6.84 12.15 6.97
C LEU A 181 -6.15 11.93 8.33
N ASN A 182 -4.84 12.09 8.38
CA ASN A 182 -4.06 12.06 9.62
C ASN A 182 -3.29 13.39 9.77
N LEU A 183 -3.28 13.92 10.98
CA LEU A 183 -2.53 15.12 11.35
C LEU A 183 -1.62 14.77 12.54
N ASN A 184 -0.35 15.13 12.47
CA ASN A 184 0.66 14.91 13.51
C ASN A 184 1.43 16.20 13.78
#